data_00d9d67b2152d72c5e046af3f244c7dc
#
_entry.id   00d9d67b2152d72c5e046af3f244c7dc
#
_cell.length_a   1.000
_cell.length_b   1.000
_cell.length_c   1.000
_cell.angle_alpha   90.00
_cell.angle_beta   90.00
_cell.angle_gamma   90.00
#
_symmetry.space_group_name_H-M   'P 1'
#
loop_
_entity.id
_entity.type
_entity.pdbx_description
1 polymer ?
#
loop_
_entity_poly.entity_id
_entity_poly.type
_entity_poly.pdbx_seq_one_letter_code
_entity_poly.pdbx_strand_id
1 'polypeptide(L)'
;MKVSDIREHFISELKNEKFTIDKTGAKTIELIGASFTADEPSIFGTPNQEYIDKEIAWYKSMSNNINDINKDGEPPAAWKYAASEYGQINSNYGLLTMADEYYNQLGHVVDELTTNPDSRRACMIYNRPSIWTEYDKNGMSDFICTNAVSYMIRNDKLISVVQMRSNDVVYGYKNDYAWQRWM
;
A
#
# COMPACT_ATOMS: atom_id res chain seq x y z
N MET A 1 9.79 12.09 12.15
CA MET A 1 9.68 10.83 12.91
C MET A 1 10.31 9.71 12.09
N LYS A 2 10.72 8.64 12.74
CA LYS A 2 11.21 7.37 12.17
C LYS A 2 10.26 6.24 12.52
N VAL A 3 10.50 5.04 12.00
CA VAL A 3 9.71 3.85 12.37
C VAL A 3 9.74 3.59 13.87
N SER A 4 10.89 3.77 14.51
CA SER A 4 11.02 3.63 15.99
C SER A 4 10.08 4.56 16.75
N ASP A 5 9.93 5.82 16.33
CA ASP A 5 9.05 6.79 16.99
C ASP A 5 7.58 6.39 16.88
N ILE A 6 7.19 5.87 15.71
CA ILE A 6 5.84 5.33 15.47
C ILE A 6 5.59 4.13 16.39
N ARG A 7 6.55 3.22 16.47
CA ARG A 7 6.47 2.02 17.33
C ARG A 7 6.30 2.41 18.80
N GLU A 8 7.10 3.34 19.28
CA GLU A 8 7.03 3.83 20.67
C GLU A 8 5.68 4.48 20.97
N HIS A 9 5.14 5.27 20.03
CA HIS A 9 3.82 5.85 20.18
C HIS A 9 2.75 4.77 20.41
N PHE A 10 2.65 3.75 19.54
CA PHE A 10 1.65 2.68 19.69
C PHE A 10 1.85 1.86 20.97
N ILE A 11 3.10 1.58 21.37
CA ILE A 11 3.40 0.90 22.64
C ILE A 11 2.93 1.74 23.84
N SER A 12 3.14 3.05 23.78
CA SER A 12 2.73 3.97 24.85
C SER A 12 1.20 4.02 24.97
N GLU A 13 0.49 4.19 23.85
CA GLU A 13 -0.98 4.23 23.84
C GLU A 13 -1.58 2.90 24.34
N LEU A 14 -1.00 1.77 23.94
CA LEU A 14 -1.42 0.45 24.41
C LEU A 14 -1.21 0.28 25.93
N LYS A 15 -0.05 0.70 26.47
CA LYS A 15 0.24 0.62 27.90
C LYS A 15 -0.66 1.52 28.74
N ASN A 16 -1.07 2.65 28.19
CA ASN A 16 -1.96 3.61 28.83
C ASN A 16 -3.45 3.33 28.57
N GLU A 17 -3.76 2.20 27.91
CA GLU A 17 -5.12 1.77 27.56
C GLU A 17 -5.94 2.83 26.79
N LYS A 18 -5.25 3.65 25.97
CA LYS A 18 -5.89 4.68 25.15
C LYS A 18 -6.39 4.08 23.86
N PHE A 19 -7.65 3.75 23.84
CA PHE A 19 -8.32 3.13 22.70
C PHE A 19 -9.41 4.03 22.13
N THR A 20 -9.51 4.00 20.80
CA THR A 20 -10.72 4.40 20.07
C THR A 20 -11.58 3.13 19.86
N ILE A 21 -12.88 3.27 19.98
CA ILE A 21 -13.81 2.17 19.68
C ILE A 21 -14.39 2.42 18.29
N ASP A 22 -14.18 1.48 17.39
CA ASP A 22 -14.71 1.57 16.04
C ASP A 22 -16.20 1.21 15.98
N LYS A 23 -16.81 1.33 14.79
CA LYS A 23 -18.24 1.03 14.56
C LYS A 23 -18.63 -0.44 14.84
N THR A 24 -17.67 -1.35 14.91
CA THR A 24 -17.89 -2.77 15.22
C THR A 24 -17.78 -3.07 16.72
N GLY A 25 -17.35 -2.08 17.52
CA GLY A 25 -17.07 -2.23 18.94
C GLY A 25 -15.63 -2.71 19.22
N ALA A 26 -14.78 -2.84 18.21
CA ALA A 26 -13.38 -3.22 18.40
C ALA A 26 -12.57 -2.05 18.95
N LYS A 27 -11.66 -2.35 19.88
CA LYS A 27 -10.70 -1.38 20.41
C LYS A 27 -9.54 -1.23 19.43
N THR A 28 -9.30 -0.02 18.98
CA THR A 28 -8.23 0.33 18.05
C THR A 28 -7.34 1.42 18.62
N ILE A 29 -6.10 1.51 18.16
CA ILE A 29 -5.19 2.64 18.40
C ILE A 29 -4.88 3.25 17.04
N GLU A 30 -5.05 4.55 16.91
CA GLU A 30 -4.85 5.28 15.66
C GLU A 30 -3.86 6.42 15.85
N LEU A 31 -3.03 6.68 14.83
CA LEU A 31 -2.22 7.87 14.70
C LEU A 31 -2.59 8.59 13.41
N ILE A 32 -3.38 9.65 13.52
CA ILE A 32 -3.88 10.42 12.38
C ILE A 32 -2.81 11.41 11.92
N GLY A 33 -2.58 11.48 10.60
CA GLY A 33 -1.67 12.45 9.99
C GLY A 33 -0.19 12.15 10.26
N ALA A 34 0.17 10.89 10.51
CA ALA A 34 1.56 10.49 10.69
C ALA A 34 2.42 10.80 9.45
N SER A 35 3.61 11.36 9.68
CA SER A 35 4.63 11.53 8.65
C SER A 35 5.98 11.10 9.23
N PHE A 36 6.62 10.12 8.58
CA PHE A 36 7.86 9.53 9.07
C PHE A 36 8.72 8.98 7.94
N THR A 37 10.01 8.82 8.21
CA THR A 37 10.93 8.09 7.33
C THR A 37 10.74 6.61 7.55
N ALA A 38 10.44 5.88 6.47
CA ALA A 38 10.32 4.43 6.47
C ALA A 38 11.73 3.79 6.42
N ASP A 39 12.46 3.87 7.53
CA ASP A 39 13.85 3.43 7.66
C ASP A 39 14.01 1.97 8.12
N GLU A 40 12.90 1.33 8.50
CA GLU A 40 12.85 -0.09 8.86
C GLU A 40 11.74 -0.83 8.08
N PRO A 41 11.91 -2.14 7.80
CA PRO A 41 10.94 -2.90 6.99
C PRO A 41 9.66 -3.29 7.74
N SER A 42 9.58 -3.03 9.05
CA SER A 42 8.40 -3.33 9.87
C SER A 42 8.27 -2.37 11.03
N ILE A 43 7.04 -1.97 11.36
CA ILE A 43 6.73 -1.29 12.61
C ILE A 43 6.61 -2.34 13.73
N PHE A 44 5.82 -3.38 13.50
CA PHE A 44 5.69 -4.52 14.40
C PHE A 44 5.84 -5.86 13.68
N GLY A 45 6.36 -6.85 14.39
CA GLY A 45 6.56 -8.20 13.91
C GLY A 45 7.67 -8.33 12.87
N THR A 46 7.76 -9.49 12.25
CA THR A 46 8.75 -9.82 11.22
C THR A 46 8.06 -9.88 9.85
N PRO A 47 8.66 -9.35 8.78
CA PRO A 47 8.17 -9.54 7.42
C PRO A 47 8.11 -11.04 7.06
N ASN A 48 7.01 -11.46 6.42
CA ASN A 48 6.92 -12.80 5.83
C ASN A 48 7.40 -12.71 4.37
N GLN A 49 8.66 -13.06 4.14
CA GLN A 49 9.28 -12.91 2.83
C GLN A 49 8.60 -13.77 1.74
N GLU A 50 8.19 -14.99 2.08
CA GLU A 50 7.49 -15.86 1.13
C GLU A 50 6.16 -15.22 0.67
N TYR A 51 5.41 -14.64 1.59
CA TYR A 51 4.17 -13.95 1.27
C TYR A 51 4.43 -12.67 0.46
N ILE A 52 5.41 -11.87 0.85
CA ILE A 52 5.82 -10.65 0.14
C ILE A 52 6.18 -10.97 -1.31
N ASP A 53 6.95 -12.02 -1.56
CA ASP A 53 7.36 -12.43 -2.91
C ASP A 53 6.15 -12.84 -3.77
N LYS A 54 5.18 -13.55 -3.19
CA LYS A 54 3.92 -13.91 -3.86
C LYS A 54 3.08 -12.68 -4.20
N GLU A 55 2.93 -11.76 -3.26
CA GLU A 55 2.15 -10.54 -3.47
C GLU A 55 2.79 -9.62 -4.52
N ILE A 56 4.10 -9.43 -4.49
CA ILE A 56 4.83 -8.68 -5.52
C ILE A 56 4.69 -9.36 -6.89
N ALA A 57 4.80 -10.69 -6.96
CA ALA A 57 4.60 -11.42 -8.21
C ALA A 57 3.19 -11.24 -8.76
N TRP A 58 2.18 -11.25 -7.88
CA TRP A 58 0.80 -10.98 -8.26
C TRP A 58 0.61 -9.53 -8.71
N TYR A 59 1.17 -8.53 -8.03
CA TYR A 59 1.14 -7.16 -8.51
C TYR A 59 1.75 -7.03 -9.92
N LYS A 60 2.89 -7.67 -10.15
CA LYS A 60 3.54 -7.70 -11.48
C LYS A 60 2.73 -8.37 -12.56
N SER A 61 1.87 -9.32 -12.22
CA SER A 61 0.97 -9.97 -13.18
C SER A 61 -0.18 -9.05 -13.61
N MET A 62 -0.40 -7.94 -12.88
CA MET A 62 -1.50 -6.99 -13.10
C MET A 62 -2.91 -7.65 -13.02
N SER A 63 -3.02 -8.82 -12.40
CA SER A 63 -4.31 -9.46 -12.20
C SER A 63 -5.07 -8.83 -11.05
N ASN A 64 -6.33 -8.46 -11.27
CA ASN A 64 -7.23 -8.00 -10.23
C ASN A 64 -7.96 -9.13 -9.48
N ASN A 65 -7.60 -10.41 -9.74
CA ASN A 65 -8.20 -11.54 -9.07
C ASN A 65 -7.30 -12.08 -7.95
N ILE A 66 -7.82 -12.16 -6.74
CA ILE A 66 -7.07 -12.61 -5.56
C ILE A 66 -6.65 -14.08 -5.61
N ASN A 67 -7.31 -14.92 -6.42
CA ASN A 67 -6.93 -16.32 -6.59
C ASN A 67 -5.58 -16.47 -7.28
N ASP A 68 -5.11 -15.45 -7.98
CA ASP A 68 -3.80 -15.45 -8.63
C ASP A 68 -2.63 -15.16 -7.70
N ILE A 69 -2.89 -14.75 -6.44
CA ILE A 69 -1.84 -14.55 -5.43
C ILE A 69 -1.19 -15.87 -5.03
N ASN A 70 -2.00 -16.92 -4.88
CA ASN A 70 -1.53 -18.23 -4.45
C ASN A 70 -2.19 -19.32 -5.30
N LYS A 71 -1.58 -19.61 -6.42
CA LYS A 71 -2.13 -20.56 -7.43
C LYS A 71 -2.33 -21.97 -6.89
N ASP A 72 -1.55 -22.35 -5.87
CA ASP A 72 -1.57 -23.69 -5.29
C ASP A 72 -2.32 -23.75 -3.94
N GLY A 73 -3.04 -22.69 -3.58
CA GLY A 73 -3.73 -22.64 -2.29
C GLY A 73 -4.74 -21.50 -2.19
N GLU A 74 -5.26 -21.34 -0.99
CA GLU A 74 -6.27 -20.32 -0.70
C GLU A 74 -5.66 -18.90 -0.69
N PRO A 75 -6.38 -17.90 -1.20
CA PRO A 75 -5.98 -16.49 -1.03
C PRO A 75 -5.91 -16.09 0.45
N PRO A 76 -5.04 -15.14 0.82
CA PRO A 76 -4.97 -14.63 2.18
C PRO A 76 -6.31 -14.08 2.68
N ALA A 77 -6.58 -14.27 3.98
CA ALA A 77 -7.86 -13.90 4.59
C ALA A 77 -8.21 -12.41 4.40
N ALA A 78 -7.22 -11.52 4.46
CA ALA A 78 -7.42 -10.08 4.25
C ALA A 78 -7.93 -9.78 2.84
N TRP A 79 -7.37 -10.43 1.82
CA TRP A 79 -7.82 -10.27 0.44
C TRP A 79 -9.19 -10.91 0.19
N LYS A 80 -9.47 -12.07 0.82
CA LYS A 80 -10.82 -12.67 0.76
C LYS A 80 -11.88 -11.75 1.35
N TYR A 81 -11.56 -11.05 2.45
CA TYR A 81 -12.46 -10.09 3.06
C TYR A 81 -12.72 -8.87 2.17
N ALA A 82 -11.71 -8.42 1.44
CA ALA A 82 -11.80 -7.25 0.58
C ALA A 82 -12.44 -7.54 -0.78
N ALA A 83 -12.30 -8.77 -1.29
CA ALA A 83 -12.69 -9.11 -2.65
C ALA A 83 -14.20 -9.20 -2.85
N SER A 84 -14.61 -9.00 -4.09
CA SER A 84 -15.97 -9.28 -4.56
C SER A 84 -16.29 -10.78 -4.50
N GLU A 85 -17.55 -11.13 -4.71
CA GLU A 85 -18.00 -12.52 -4.85
C GLU A 85 -17.29 -13.30 -5.99
N TYR A 86 -16.69 -12.58 -6.95
CA TYR A 86 -15.91 -13.13 -8.06
C TYR A 86 -14.40 -13.12 -7.82
N GLY A 87 -13.95 -12.78 -6.62
CA GLY A 87 -12.54 -12.67 -6.27
C GLY A 87 -11.83 -11.41 -6.80
N GLN A 88 -12.55 -10.41 -7.27
CA GLN A 88 -11.97 -9.19 -7.82
C GLN A 88 -11.72 -8.15 -6.74
N ILE A 89 -10.66 -7.35 -6.94
CA ILE A 89 -10.27 -6.20 -6.11
C ILE A 89 -9.86 -4.99 -6.97
N ASN A 90 -9.80 -3.82 -6.35
CA ASN A 90 -9.29 -2.58 -6.96
C ASN A 90 -7.79 -2.37 -6.71
N SER A 91 -7.24 -2.93 -5.65
CA SER A 91 -5.93 -2.58 -5.07
C SER A 91 -4.77 -3.42 -5.60
N ASN A 92 -4.84 -3.99 -6.84
CA ASN A 92 -3.62 -4.49 -7.45
C ASN A 92 -2.73 -3.30 -7.86
N TYR A 93 -1.69 -3.01 -7.08
CA TYR A 93 -0.84 -1.84 -7.28
C TYR A 93 -0.04 -1.89 -8.59
N GLY A 94 0.30 -3.09 -9.06
CA GLY A 94 0.94 -3.25 -10.36
C GLY A 94 0.01 -2.90 -11.52
N LEU A 95 -1.24 -3.36 -11.47
CA LEU A 95 -2.27 -2.98 -12.44
C LEU A 95 -2.41 -1.46 -12.51
N LEU A 96 -2.54 -0.79 -11.35
CA LEU A 96 -2.74 0.66 -11.27
C LEU A 96 -1.55 1.48 -11.79
N THR A 97 -0.35 0.94 -11.76
CA THR A 97 0.87 1.70 -12.08
C THR A 97 1.54 1.31 -13.38
N MET A 98 1.33 0.08 -13.86
CA MET A 98 2.05 -0.46 -15.04
C MET A 98 1.13 -0.76 -16.23
N ALA A 99 -0.18 -0.96 -16.01
CA ALA A 99 -1.08 -1.29 -17.12
C ALA A 99 -1.39 -0.08 -18.00
N ASP A 100 -1.55 -0.32 -19.30
CA ASP A 100 -1.88 0.72 -20.29
C ASP A 100 -3.24 1.37 -20.02
N GLU A 101 -4.20 0.64 -19.46
CA GLU A 101 -5.51 1.18 -19.06
C GLU A 101 -5.40 2.25 -17.95
N TYR A 102 -4.30 2.25 -17.20
CA TYR A 102 -3.93 3.27 -16.22
C TYR A 102 -2.74 4.12 -16.69
N TYR A 103 -2.54 4.19 -18.02
CA TYR A 103 -1.54 5.05 -18.69
C TYR A 103 -0.08 4.68 -18.41
N ASN A 104 0.23 3.42 -18.05
CA ASN A 104 1.60 2.98 -17.78
C ASN A 104 2.42 4.03 -17.01
N GLN A 105 1.93 4.40 -15.84
CA GLN A 105 2.48 5.50 -15.04
C GLN A 105 3.96 5.29 -14.68
N LEU A 106 4.36 4.02 -14.47
CA LEU A 106 5.77 3.69 -14.19
C LEU A 106 6.67 4.11 -15.35
N GLY A 107 6.28 3.80 -16.59
CA GLY A 107 7.04 4.23 -17.78
C GLY A 107 7.20 5.74 -17.83
N HIS A 108 6.10 6.49 -17.62
CA HIS A 108 6.15 7.96 -17.62
C HIS A 108 7.01 8.55 -16.50
N VAL A 109 7.00 7.96 -15.31
CA VAL A 109 7.85 8.39 -14.18
C VAL A 109 9.34 8.16 -14.50
N VAL A 110 9.67 7.00 -15.07
CA VAL A 110 11.05 6.67 -15.48
C VAL A 110 11.53 7.62 -16.55
N ASP A 111 10.74 7.85 -17.60
CA ASP A 111 11.08 8.78 -18.70
C ASP A 111 11.26 10.22 -18.20
N GLU A 112 10.36 10.68 -17.33
CA GLU A 112 10.44 12.03 -16.74
C GLU A 112 11.72 12.20 -15.94
N LEU A 113 12.07 11.28 -15.05
CA LEU A 113 13.26 11.39 -14.22
C LEU A 113 14.56 11.16 -14.99
N THR A 114 14.51 10.40 -16.08
CA THR A 114 15.65 10.21 -16.97
C THR A 114 15.94 11.47 -17.77
N THR A 115 14.89 12.13 -18.26
CA THR A 115 15.01 13.36 -19.08
C THR A 115 15.23 14.60 -18.21
N ASN A 116 14.55 14.66 -17.06
CA ASN A 116 14.58 15.79 -16.13
C ASN A 116 14.85 15.31 -14.70
N PRO A 117 16.09 15.04 -14.30
CA PRO A 117 16.42 14.53 -12.96
C PRO A 117 15.95 15.42 -11.81
N ASP A 118 15.85 16.74 -12.03
CA ASP A 118 15.35 17.71 -11.05
C ASP A 118 13.83 17.82 -11.00
N SER A 119 13.10 17.03 -11.76
CA SER A 119 11.65 17.10 -11.86
C SER A 119 10.95 16.97 -10.51
N ARG A 120 9.78 17.61 -10.42
CA ARG A 120 8.80 17.48 -9.32
C ARG A 120 7.46 16.95 -9.82
N ARG A 121 7.39 16.48 -11.08
CA ARG A 121 6.18 15.95 -11.72
C ARG A 121 6.10 14.44 -11.72
N ALA A 122 7.20 13.74 -11.39
CA ALA A 122 7.26 12.29 -11.37
C ALA A 122 6.38 11.77 -10.22
N CYS A 123 5.13 11.44 -10.53
CA CYS A 123 4.13 11.00 -9.58
C CYS A 123 3.30 9.87 -10.18
N MET A 124 3.08 8.80 -9.41
CA MET A 124 2.10 7.77 -9.72
C MET A 124 0.89 7.93 -8.81
N ILE A 125 -0.31 7.88 -9.41
CA ILE A 125 -1.59 8.02 -8.73
C ILE A 125 -2.23 6.64 -8.67
N TYR A 126 -2.44 6.12 -7.47
CA TYR A 126 -3.05 4.81 -7.23
C TYR A 126 -4.56 4.93 -7.06
N ASN A 127 -4.99 5.91 -6.28
CA ASN A 127 -6.40 6.14 -6.02
C ASN A 127 -7.03 7.06 -7.09
N ARG A 128 -8.34 6.98 -7.26
CA ARG A 128 -9.09 7.71 -8.26
C ARG A 128 -10.48 8.10 -7.77
N PRO A 129 -11.11 9.18 -8.30
CA PRO A 129 -12.45 9.59 -7.85
C PRO A 129 -13.53 8.53 -8.05
N SER A 130 -13.41 7.69 -9.08
CA SER A 130 -14.37 6.62 -9.37
C SER A 130 -14.39 5.51 -8.31
N ILE A 131 -13.36 5.46 -7.43
CA ILE A 131 -13.31 4.48 -6.34
C ILE A 131 -14.56 4.50 -5.46
N TRP A 132 -15.21 5.68 -5.31
CA TRP A 132 -16.46 5.82 -4.56
C TRP A 132 -17.64 5.02 -5.13
N THR A 133 -17.55 4.61 -6.38
CA THR A 133 -18.54 3.78 -7.06
C THR A 133 -18.05 2.38 -7.40
N GLU A 134 -16.79 2.08 -7.06
CA GLU A 134 -16.13 0.81 -7.38
C GLU A 134 -15.86 -0.04 -6.16
N TYR A 135 -15.58 0.57 -5.01
CA TYR A 135 -15.06 -0.11 -3.82
C TYR A 135 -15.98 -1.18 -3.22
N ASP A 136 -17.30 -1.10 -3.49
CA ASP A 136 -18.31 -2.00 -2.94
C ASP A 136 -19.06 -2.82 -4.01
N LYS A 137 -18.62 -2.77 -5.27
CA LYS A 137 -19.24 -3.53 -6.36
C LYS A 137 -19.19 -5.03 -6.11
N ASN A 138 -20.32 -5.71 -6.30
CA ASN A 138 -20.44 -7.16 -6.18
C ASN A 138 -19.94 -7.69 -4.82
N GLY A 139 -20.26 -6.99 -3.73
CA GLY A 139 -19.86 -7.37 -2.38
C GLY A 139 -18.40 -7.08 -2.03
N MET A 140 -17.67 -6.37 -2.89
CA MET A 140 -16.31 -5.92 -2.62
C MET A 140 -16.28 -4.97 -1.40
N SER A 141 -15.16 -4.92 -0.69
CA SER A 141 -14.87 -3.93 0.35
C SER A 141 -13.40 -3.47 0.21
N ASP A 142 -13.06 -3.00 -1.01
CA ASP A 142 -11.69 -2.64 -1.36
C ASP A 142 -11.59 -1.18 -1.82
N PHE A 143 -11.39 -0.28 -0.86
CA PHE A 143 -11.08 1.12 -1.11
C PHE A 143 -9.56 1.31 -1.06
N ILE A 144 -8.93 1.66 -2.18
CA ILE A 144 -7.47 1.75 -2.33
C ILE A 144 -6.84 2.56 -1.20
N CYS A 145 -5.82 2.01 -0.53
CA CYS A 145 -5.15 2.62 0.63
C CYS A 145 -4.07 3.62 0.22
N THR A 146 -3.29 3.33 -0.81
CA THR A 146 -2.29 4.27 -1.35
C THR A 146 -2.96 5.29 -2.25
N ASN A 147 -2.80 6.58 -1.97
CA ASN A 147 -3.33 7.64 -2.82
C ASN A 147 -2.39 7.94 -3.99
N ALA A 148 -1.14 8.25 -3.69
CA ALA A 148 -0.12 8.60 -4.69
C ALA A 148 1.28 8.39 -4.13
N VAL A 149 2.26 8.26 -5.04
CA VAL A 149 3.67 8.25 -4.70
C VAL A 149 4.40 9.24 -5.60
N SER A 150 5.08 10.22 -5.00
CA SER A 150 5.93 11.18 -5.72
C SER A 150 7.38 10.74 -5.63
N TYR A 151 8.07 10.81 -6.76
CA TYR A 151 9.48 10.43 -6.89
C TYR A 151 10.33 11.64 -7.22
N MET A 152 11.48 11.74 -6.58
CA MET A 152 12.43 12.85 -6.80
C MET A 152 13.86 12.33 -6.71
N ILE A 153 14.74 12.82 -7.59
CA ILE A 153 16.17 12.60 -7.45
C ILE A 153 16.77 13.81 -6.75
N ARG A 154 17.42 13.60 -5.60
CA ARG A 154 18.14 14.64 -4.86
C ARG A 154 19.41 14.06 -4.27
N ASN A 155 20.53 14.76 -4.48
CA ASN A 155 21.86 14.32 -4.02
C ASN A 155 22.16 12.87 -4.49
N ASP A 156 21.94 12.59 -5.77
CA ASP A 156 22.14 11.29 -6.42
C ASP A 156 21.35 10.12 -5.76
N LYS A 157 20.27 10.44 -5.09
CA LYS A 157 19.38 9.43 -4.46
C LYS A 157 17.94 9.61 -4.95
N LEU A 158 17.30 8.49 -5.27
CA LEU A 158 15.87 8.45 -5.50
C LEU A 158 15.15 8.51 -4.15
N ILE A 159 14.30 9.51 -4.01
CA ILE A 159 13.42 9.70 -2.85
C ILE A 159 11.99 9.42 -3.29
N SER A 160 11.28 8.58 -2.56
CA SER A 160 9.85 8.37 -2.72
C SER A 160 9.07 8.94 -1.53
N VAL A 161 7.99 9.67 -1.82
CA VAL A 161 7.05 10.18 -0.82
C VAL A 161 5.72 9.49 -1.04
N VAL A 162 5.42 8.54 -0.16
CA VAL A 162 4.22 7.70 -0.23
C VAL A 162 3.10 8.34 0.57
N GLN A 163 1.97 8.58 -0.06
CA GLN A 163 0.76 9.12 0.58
C GLN A 163 -0.30 8.04 0.68
N MET A 164 -0.65 7.67 1.90
CA MET A 164 -1.67 6.66 2.19
C MET A 164 -2.80 7.28 3.02
N ARG A 165 -4.05 6.92 2.71
CA ARG A 165 -5.21 7.28 3.56
C ARG A 165 -5.28 6.42 4.82
N SER A 166 -4.73 5.20 4.76
CA SER A 166 -4.74 4.23 5.84
C SER A 166 -3.58 3.25 5.66
N ASN A 167 -2.97 2.84 6.76
CA ASN A 167 -1.96 1.77 6.77
C ASN A 167 -2.06 1.01 8.09
N ASP A 168 -2.00 -0.31 8.04
CA ASP A 168 -1.96 -1.18 9.22
C ASP A 168 -0.52 -1.39 9.67
N VAL A 169 -0.23 -1.08 10.95
CA VAL A 169 1.13 -1.10 11.49
C VAL A 169 1.67 -2.51 11.78
N VAL A 170 0.79 -3.53 11.83
CA VAL A 170 1.16 -4.91 12.16
C VAL A 170 1.36 -5.77 10.92
N TYR A 171 0.45 -5.69 9.96
CA TYR A 171 0.46 -6.53 8.76
C TYR A 171 0.73 -5.72 7.48
N GLY A 172 -0.03 -4.66 7.24
CA GLY A 172 -0.03 -3.91 5.99
C GLY A 172 1.31 -3.22 5.70
N TYR A 173 1.84 -2.47 6.66
CA TYR A 173 3.07 -1.70 6.47
C TYR A 173 4.23 -2.51 5.87
N LYS A 174 4.44 -3.74 6.31
CA LYS A 174 5.54 -4.61 5.84
C LYS A 174 5.45 -4.89 4.34
N ASN A 175 4.25 -5.13 3.87
CA ASN A 175 3.98 -5.46 2.46
C ASN A 175 4.03 -4.19 1.59
N ASP A 176 3.43 -3.10 2.07
CA ASP A 176 3.51 -1.79 1.39
C ASP A 176 4.96 -1.31 1.30
N TYR A 177 5.74 -1.44 2.38
CA TYR A 177 7.17 -1.13 2.37
C TYR A 177 7.92 -1.95 1.32
N ALA A 178 7.67 -3.26 1.27
CA ALA A 178 8.32 -4.15 0.30
C ALA A 178 7.96 -3.77 -1.15
N TRP A 179 6.69 -3.46 -1.43
CA TRP A 179 6.26 -2.96 -2.73
C TRP A 179 6.97 -1.67 -3.12
N GLN A 180 7.00 -0.68 -2.23
CA GLN A 180 7.66 0.60 -2.50
C GLN A 180 9.17 0.46 -2.69
N ARG A 181 9.80 -0.49 -2.01
CA ARG A 181 11.22 -0.81 -2.20
C ARG A 181 11.49 -1.54 -3.51
N TRP A 182 10.56 -2.34 -3.98
CA TRP A 182 10.64 -3.00 -5.28
C TRP A 182 10.49 -1.99 -6.42
N MET A 183 9.55 -1.07 -6.32
CA MET A 183 9.33 0.03 -7.28
C MET A 183 10.55 0.96 -7.37
#